data_a5b9a151b7ecaebc6115dbb18a5589b8
#
_entry.id   a5b9a151b7ecaebc6115dbb18a5589b8
#
_cell.length_a   1.000
_cell.length_b   1.000
_cell.length_c   1.000
_cell.angle_alpha   90.00
_cell.angle_beta   90.00
_cell.angle_gamma   90.00
#
_symmetry.space_group_name_H-M   'P 1'
#
loop_
_entity.id
_entity.type
_entity.pdbx_description
1 polymer ?
#
loop_
_entity_poly.entity_id
_entity_poly.type
_entity_poly.pdbx_seq_one_letter_code
_entity_poly.pdbx_strand_id
1 'polypeptide(L)'
;XAGEDAIRPQLCAEAMRLGRILARLSPDDPEVHGLLALMEIQSSRLVARNGPDGVPLTLETQNRAHWDQLLIRRGLAALERVRALGGEDGPYALQAALAACHARARRFEDTDWRMIAGLYDRLLEVLPSPVVALNRAVAHAMAHGPERGLELLDALGNEPTLKGYAPLAAARGDFLLRAGRRAEAREAFEKAARLSRNGAEKAFLLRRTEACAPS
;
A
#
# COMPACT_ATOMS: atom_id res chain seq x y z
N UNK A 1 2.53 12.71 -16.68
CA UNK A 1 2.48 12.50 -16.55
C UNK A 1 2.39 11.69 -16.29
N ALA A 2 1.59 11.15 -16.82
CA ALA A 2 1.29 9.77 -16.44
C ALA A 2 2.55 8.93 -16.45
N GLY A 3 3.40 9.18 -17.41
CA GLY A 3 4.65 8.44 -17.48
C GLY A 3 5.58 8.75 -16.34
N GLU A 4 5.41 9.91 -15.75
CA GLU A 4 6.28 10.32 -14.66
C GLU A 4 6.04 9.54 -13.39
N ASP A 5 4.81 9.04 -13.22
CA ASP A 5 4.47 8.30 -12.01
C ASP A 5 4.85 6.83 -12.11
N ALA A 6 5.21 6.37 -13.29
CA ALA A 6 5.61 4.98 -13.45
C ALA A 6 6.99 4.76 -12.83
N ILE A 7 7.13 3.69 -12.07
CA ILE A 7 8.42 3.33 -11.52
C ILE A 7 9.31 2.86 -12.65
N ARG A 8 10.48 3.44 -12.76
CA ARG A 8 11.41 3.10 -13.82
C ARG A 8 12.25 1.90 -13.42
N PRO A 9 12.19 0.82 -14.22
CA PRO A 9 12.93 -0.39 -13.84
C PRO A 9 14.42 -0.17 -13.68
N GLN A 10 15.00 0.71 -14.50
CA GLN A 10 16.44 0.96 -14.39
C GLN A 10 16.80 1.62 -13.07
N LEU A 11 15.96 2.57 -12.61
CA LEU A 11 16.22 3.22 -11.34
C LEU A 11 16.05 2.24 -10.18
N CYS A 12 15.07 1.33 -10.28
CA CYS A 12 14.88 0.33 -9.26
C CYS A 12 16.06 -0.63 -9.19
N ALA A 13 16.57 -1.04 -10.35
CA ALA A 13 17.72 -1.93 -10.38
C ALA A 13 18.94 -1.27 -9.77
N GLU A 14 19.16 0.01 -10.08
CA GLU A 14 20.30 0.73 -9.52
C GLU A 14 20.16 0.92 -8.02
N ALA A 15 18.94 1.24 -7.55
CA ALA A 15 18.71 1.39 -6.12
C ALA A 15 18.99 0.09 -5.37
N MET A 16 18.54 -1.04 -5.95
CA MET A 16 18.80 -2.33 -5.32
C MET A 16 20.29 -2.67 -5.31
N ARG A 17 20.98 -2.34 -6.41
CA ARG A 17 22.43 -2.58 -6.45
C ARG A 17 23.14 -1.81 -5.34
N LEU A 18 22.78 -0.53 -5.19
CA LEU A 18 23.37 0.29 -4.14
C LEU A 18 22.98 -0.23 -2.77
N GLY A 19 21.74 -0.68 -2.61
CA GLY A 19 21.30 -1.25 -1.35
C GLY A 19 22.08 -2.49 -0.96
N ARG A 20 22.38 -3.34 -1.95
CA ARG A 20 23.18 -4.54 -1.67
C ARG A 20 24.60 -4.20 -1.27
N ILE A 21 25.17 -3.18 -1.90
CA ILE A 21 26.50 -2.71 -1.50
C ILE A 21 26.48 -2.18 -0.08
N LEU A 22 25.46 -1.36 0.23
CA LEU A 22 25.33 -0.82 1.58
C LEU A 22 25.17 -1.93 2.62
N ALA A 23 24.41 -2.96 2.29
CA ALA A 23 24.22 -4.08 3.22
C ALA A 23 25.53 -4.81 3.48
N ARG A 24 26.40 -4.91 2.48
CA ARG A 24 27.72 -5.51 2.69
C ARG A 24 28.62 -4.63 3.54
N LEU A 25 28.49 -3.31 3.40
CA LEU A 25 29.31 -2.39 4.17
C LEU A 25 28.79 -2.22 5.61
N SER A 26 27.52 -2.43 5.83
CA SER A 26 26.89 -2.26 7.15
C SER A 26 26.06 -3.49 7.48
N PRO A 27 26.69 -4.66 7.58
CA PRO A 27 25.93 -5.92 7.70
C PRO A 27 25.17 -6.06 9.01
N ASP A 28 25.49 -5.27 10.01
CA ASP A 28 24.83 -5.36 11.31
C ASP A 28 23.77 -4.29 11.53
N ASP A 29 23.46 -3.51 10.51
CA ASP A 29 22.43 -2.47 10.61
C ASP A 29 21.10 -3.02 10.10
N PRO A 30 20.15 -3.31 11.00
CA PRO A 30 18.89 -3.90 10.55
C PRO A 30 18.08 -3.00 9.62
N GLU A 31 18.19 -1.67 9.75
CA GLU A 31 17.41 -0.81 8.86
C GLU A 31 17.97 -0.80 7.44
N VAL A 32 19.26 -1.06 7.26
CA VAL A 32 19.81 -1.23 5.92
C VAL A 32 19.20 -2.47 5.27
N HIS A 33 19.14 -3.56 6.02
CA HIS A 33 18.52 -4.79 5.50
C HIS A 33 17.02 -4.60 5.28
N GLY A 34 16.37 -3.84 6.14
CA GLY A 34 14.95 -3.55 5.98
C GLY A 34 14.68 -2.75 4.70
N LEU A 35 15.50 -1.74 4.45
CA LEU A 35 15.36 -0.96 3.22
C LEU A 35 15.58 -1.82 1.98
N LEU A 36 16.61 -2.67 2.02
CA LEU A 36 16.87 -3.56 0.89
C LEU A 36 15.69 -4.51 0.67
N ALA A 37 15.17 -5.09 1.75
CA ALA A 37 14.01 -5.98 1.64
C ALA A 37 12.82 -5.25 1.02
N LEU A 38 12.58 -4.03 1.46
CA LEU A 38 11.46 -3.24 0.94
C LEU A 38 11.63 -3.01 -0.56
N MET A 39 12.82 -2.60 -0.97
CA MET A 39 13.08 -2.35 -2.38
C MET A 39 12.90 -3.60 -3.23
N GLU A 40 13.42 -4.73 -2.75
CA GLU A 40 13.33 -5.97 -3.51
C GLU A 40 11.90 -6.45 -3.65
N ILE A 41 11.14 -6.42 -2.55
CA ILE A 41 9.76 -6.92 -2.61
C ILE A 41 8.88 -6.00 -3.45
N GLN A 42 9.03 -4.69 -3.29
CA GLN A 42 8.21 -3.78 -4.09
C GLN A 42 8.59 -3.85 -5.57
N SER A 43 9.88 -3.99 -5.89
CA SER A 43 10.30 -4.12 -7.27
C SER A 43 9.80 -5.42 -7.91
N SER A 44 9.54 -6.43 -7.12
CA SER A 44 9.06 -7.71 -7.64
C SER A 44 7.73 -7.57 -8.38
N ARG A 45 6.98 -6.51 -8.13
CA ARG A 45 5.66 -6.31 -8.73
C ARG A 45 5.66 -5.36 -9.92
N LEU A 46 6.84 -4.88 -10.35
CA LEU A 46 6.89 -3.85 -11.39
C LEU A 46 6.14 -4.24 -12.65
N VAL A 47 6.33 -5.48 -13.12
CA VAL A 47 5.68 -5.91 -14.36
C VAL A 47 4.17 -5.99 -14.19
N ALA A 48 3.69 -6.31 -13.00
CA ALA A 48 2.27 -6.53 -12.75
C ALA A 48 1.52 -5.24 -12.41
N ARG A 49 2.21 -4.10 -12.24
CA ARG A 49 1.56 -2.90 -11.73
C ARG A 49 0.55 -2.28 -12.67
N ASN A 50 0.76 -2.40 -13.98
CA ASN A 50 -0.12 -1.75 -14.95
C ASN A 50 -0.86 -2.75 -15.80
N GLY A 51 -2.12 -2.43 -16.10
CA GLY A 51 -2.92 -3.21 -17.01
C GLY A 51 -2.60 -2.90 -18.46
N PRO A 52 -3.28 -3.60 -19.39
CA PRO A 52 -2.97 -3.46 -20.82
C PRO A 52 -3.16 -2.04 -21.35
N ASP A 53 -4.07 -1.27 -20.76
CA ASP A 53 -4.35 0.09 -21.21
C ASP A 53 -3.57 1.13 -20.39
N GLY A 54 -2.56 0.71 -19.64
CA GLY A 54 -1.76 1.61 -18.85
C GLY A 54 -2.38 2.05 -17.53
N VAL A 55 -3.55 1.54 -17.22
CA VAL A 55 -4.22 1.87 -15.96
C VAL A 55 -3.53 1.13 -14.81
N PRO A 56 -3.17 1.85 -13.73
CA PRO A 56 -2.57 1.17 -12.58
C PRO A 56 -3.50 0.11 -11.98
N LEU A 57 -2.93 -1.03 -11.65
CA LEU A 57 -3.69 -2.12 -11.06
C LEU A 57 -3.49 -2.15 -9.55
N THR A 58 -4.58 -2.38 -8.83
CA THR A 58 -4.50 -2.56 -7.38
C THR A 58 -3.89 -3.91 -7.06
N LEU A 59 -3.44 -4.09 -5.82
CA LEU A 59 -2.92 -5.37 -5.39
C LEU A 59 -3.95 -6.49 -5.62
N GLU A 60 -5.22 -6.17 -5.44
CA GLU A 60 -6.29 -7.15 -5.62
C GLU A 60 -6.35 -7.67 -7.05
N THR A 61 -6.07 -6.81 -8.03
CA THR A 61 -6.25 -7.15 -9.43
C THR A 61 -4.95 -7.47 -10.16
N GLN A 62 -3.79 -7.34 -9.49
CA GLN A 62 -2.53 -7.70 -10.11
C GLN A 62 -2.42 -9.21 -10.30
N ASN A 63 -1.79 -9.59 -11.41
CA ASN A 63 -1.51 -11.00 -11.66
C ASN A 63 -0.25 -11.39 -10.91
N ARG A 64 -0.42 -12.15 -9.83
CA ARG A 64 0.71 -12.51 -8.97
C ARG A 64 1.71 -13.43 -9.64
N ALA A 65 1.29 -14.13 -10.71
CA ALA A 65 2.22 -14.94 -11.48
C ALA A 65 3.31 -14.08 -12.14
N HIS A 66 3.04 -12.80 -12.34
CA HIS A 66 4.01 -11.88 -12.91
C HIS A 66 4.95 -11.27 -11.88
N TRP A 67 4.74 -11.52 -10.59
CA TRP A 67 5.66 -11.04 -9.57
C TRP A 67 6.95 -11.83 -9.62
N ASP A 68 8.07 -11.13 -9.50
CA ASP A 68 9.40 -11.73 -9.58
C ASP A 68 9.69 -12.52 -8.31
N GLN A 69 9.63 -13.85 -8.40
CA GLN A 69 9.79 -14.70 -7.23
C GLN A 69 11.19 -14.67 -6.66
N LEU A 70 12.20 -14.46 -7.51
CA LEU A 70 13.58 -14.35 -6.99
C LEU A 70 13.72 -13.10 -6.11
N LEU A 71 13.17 -11.97 -6.56
CA LEU A 71 13.22 -10.76 -5.75
C LEU A 71 12.46 -10.92 -4.45
N ILE A 72 11.32 -11.61 -4.49
CA ILE A 72 10.56 -11.86 -3.26
C ILE A 72 11.40 -12.69 -2.29
N ARG A 73 12.03 -13.76 -2.79
CA ARG A 73 12.85 -14.61 -1.92
C ARG A 73 14.02 -13.82 -1.32
N ARG A 74 14.66 -12.98 -2.13
CA ARG A 74 15.75 -12.15 -1.62
C ARG A 74 15.27 -11.18 -0.55
N GLY A 75 14.11 -10.58 -0.78
CA GLY A 75 13.56 -9.64 0.20
C GLY A 75 13.19 -10.33 1.51
N LEU A 76 12.61 -11.54 1.40
CA LEU A 76 12.27 -12.28 2.61
C LEU A 76 13.51 -12.71 3.37
N ALA A 77 14.59 -13.04 2.65
CA ALA A 77 15.86 -13.38 3.31
C ALA A 77 16.44 -12.16 4.03
N ALA A 78 16.33 -10.99 3.42
CA ALA A 78 16.79 -9.76 4.09
C ALA A 78 15.98 -9.49 5.36
N LEU A 79 14.68 -9.77 5.32
CA LEU A 79 13.85 -9.62 6.52
C LEU A 79 14.25 -10.60 7.62
N GLU A 80 14.65 -11.82 7.26
CA GLU A 80 15.16 -12.73 8.26
C GLU A 80 16.42 -12.19 8.92
N ARG A 81 17.24 -11.49 8.14
CA ARG A 81 18.42 -10.85 8.70
C ARG A 81 18.03 -9.75 9.67
N VAL A 82 16.98 -8.98 9.34
CA VAL A 82 16.45 -7.95 10.24
C VAL A 82 16.05 -8.59 11.59
N ARG A 83 15.35 -9.71 11.50
CA ARG A 83 14.89 -10.40 12.70
C ARG A 83 16.08 -10.88 13.53
N ALA A 84 17.08 -11.49 12.87
CA ALA A 84 18.25 -11.99 13.58
C ALA A 84 19.00 -10.88 14.30
N LEU A 85 18.95 -9.66 13.76
CA LEU A 85 19.61 -8.51 14.37
C LEU A 85 18.74 -7.80 15.41
N GLY A 86 17.51 -8.27 15.62
CA GLY A 86 16.62 -7.69 16.61
C GLY A 86 16.05 -6.33 16.24
N GLY A 87 15.98 -6.02 14.94
CA GLY A 87 15.59 -4.70 14.48
C GLY A 87 14.26 -4.61 13.78
N GLU A 88 13.28 -5.43 14.18
CA GLU A 88 12.00 -5.51 13.49
C GLU A 88 11.12 -4.28 13.64
N ASP A 89 11.42 -3.40 14.60
CA ASP A 89 10.57 -2.24 14.86
C ASP A 89 11.02 -0.97 14.17
N GLY A 90 12.07 -1.02 13.37
CA GLY A 90 12.49 0.16 12.61
C GLY A 90 11.53 0.49 11.48
N PRO A 91 11.50 1.76 11.06
CA PRO A 91 10.52 2.15 10.03
C PRO A 91 10.69 1.45 8.70
N TYR A 92 11.90 1.21 8.23
CA TYR A 92 12.06 0.45 6.98
C TYR A 92 11.74 -1.01 7.18
N ALA A 93 12.14 -1.58 8.32
CA ALA A 93 11.81 -2.98 8.62
C ALA A 93 10.30 -3.19 8.65
N LEU A 94 9.56 -2.26 9.25
CA LEU A 94 8.10 -2.38 9.32
C LEU A 94 7.47 -2.26 7.94
N GLN A 95 7.96 -1.34 7.13
CA GLN A 95 7.43 -1.19 5.77
C GLN A 95 7.73 -2.43 4.93
N ALA A 96 8.92 -3.00 5.10
CA ALA A 96 9.25 -4.23 4.39
C ALA A 96 8.37 -5.38 4.86
N ALA A 97 8.09 -5.44 6.16
CA ALA A 97 7.20 -6.49 6.68
C ALA A 97 5.80 -6.36 6.11
N LEU A 98 5.31 -5.13 5.93
CA LEU A 98 4.03 -4.91 5.29
C LEU A 98 4.03 -5.44 3.85
N ALA A 99 5.06 -5.10 3.10
CA ALA A 99 5.19 -5.60 1.73
C ALA A 99 5.26 -7.12 1.70
N ALA A 100 5.96 -7.71 2.68
CA ALA A 100 6.08 -9.16 2.75
C ALA A 100 4.74 -9.85 3.01
N CYS A 101 3.86 -9.22 3.79
CA CYS A 101 2.54 -9.80 4.02
C CYS A 101 1.79 -9.99 2.71
N HIS A 102 1.87 -9.00 1.83
CA HIS A 102 1.23 -9.13 0.53
C HIS A 102 1.93 -10.15 -0.35
N ALA A 103 3.26 -10.20 -0.28
CA ALA A 103 4.02 -11.14 -1.11
C ALA A 103 3.79 -12.59 -0.70
N ARG A 104 3.57 -12.84 0.59
CA ARG A 104 3.35 -14.21 1.08
C ARG A 104 1.98 -14.76 0.74
N ALA A 105 1.00 -13.90 0.51
CA ALA A 105 -0.35 -14.35 0.18
C ALA A 105 -0.39 -14.83 -1.27
N ARG A 106 -0.82 -16.06 -1.48
CA ARG A 106 -0.93 -16.60 -2.85
C ARG A 106 -2.03 -15.92 -3.63
N ARG A 107 -3.09 -15.53 -2.94
CA ARG A 107 -4.19 -14.78 -3.53
C ARG A 107 -4.48 -13.60 -2.64
N PHE A 108 -5.08 -12.57 -3.22
CA PHE A 108 -5.44 -11.39 -2.43
C PHE A 108 -6.32 -11.78 -1.22
N GLU A 109 -7.21 -12.74 -1.43
CA GLU A 109 -8.12 -13.17 -0.37
C GLU A 109 -7.39 -13.81 0.82
N ASP A 110 -6.16 -14.26 0.62
CA ASP A 110 -5.36 -14.88 1.67
C ASP A 110 -4.52 -13.87 2.45
N THR A 111 -4.63 -12.60 2.13
CA THR A 111 -3.84 -11.55 2.80
C THR A 111 -4.13 -11.54 4.30
N ASP A 112 -3.05 -11.49 5.09
CA ASP A 112 -3.17 -11.47 6.55
C ASP A 112 -3.38 -10.05 7.04
N TRP A 113 -4.63 -9.59 6.93
CA TRP A 113 -4.94 -8.20 7.26
C TRP A 113 -4.80 -7.90 8.74
N ARG A 114 -4.96 -8.88 9.61
CA ARG A 114 -4.74 -8.63 11.04
C ARG A 114 -3.29 -8.31 11.32
N MET A 115 -2.38 -9.05 10.68
CA MET A 115 -0.96 -8.74 10.83
C MET A 115 -0.64 -7.38 10.25
N ILE A 116 -1.20 -7.07 9.09
CA ILE A 116 -0.96 -5.77 8.46
C ILE A 116 -1.45 -4.63 9.35
N ALA A 117 -2.64 -4.77 9.93
CA ALA A 117 -3.17 -3.74 10.84
C ALA A 117 -2.23 -3.54 12.03
N GLY A 118 -1.74 -4.63 12.61
CA GLY A 118 -0.79 -4.50 13.72
C GLY A 118 0.52 -3.85 13.32
N LEU A 119 1.00 -4.15 12.13
CA LEU A 119 2.23 -3.51 11.64
C LEU A 119 2.02 -2.01 11.44
N TYR A 120 0.85 -1.61 10.94
CA TYR A 120 0.57 -0.19 10.81
C TYR A 120 0.43 0.50 12.17
N ASP A 121 -0.12 -0.19 13.17
CA ASP A 121 -0.15 0.38 14.51
C ASP A 121 1.27 0.72 14.99
N ARG A 122 2.20 -0.20 14.76
CA ARG A 122 3.59 0.03 15.16
C ARG A 122 4.26 1.09 14.29
N LEU A 123 4.00 1.04 12.99
CA LEU A 123 4.61 2.01 12.06
C LEU A 123 4.19 3.44 12.43
N LEU A 124 2.92 3.63 12.76
CA LEU A 124 2.43 4.96 13.11
C LEU A 124 3.15 5.53 14.33
N GLU A 125 3.57 4.66 15.25
CA GLU A 125 4.32 5.09 16.43
C GLU A 125 5.70 5.62 16.08
N VAL A 126 6.38 4.98 15.12
CA VAL A 126 7.76 5.35 14.79
C VAL A 126 7.84 6.32 13.61
N LEU A 127 6.77 6.41 12.83
CA LEU A 127 6.74 7.28 11.66
C LEU A 127 5.37 7.97 11.61
N PRO A 128 5.10 8.89 12.55
CA PRO A 128 3.79 9.54 12.57
C PRO A 128 3.59 10.36 11.31
N SER A 129 2.55 9.99 10.58
CA SER A 129 2.27 10.58 9.27
C SER A 129 0.79 10.41 8.99
N PRO A 130 0.11 11.46 8.47
CA PRO A 130 -1.29 11.30 8.09
C PRO A 130 -1.50 10.24 7.02
N VAL A 131 -0.55 10.07 6.10
CA VAL A 131 -0.68 9.03 5.09
C VAL A 131 -0.58 7.65 5.71
N VAL A 132 0.34 7.46 6.66
CA VAL A 132 0.42 6.18 7.39
C VAL A 132 -0.87 5.94 8.15
N ALA A 133 -1.42 6.98 8.77
CA ALA A 133 -2.68 6.84 9.51
C ALA A 133 -3.83 6.46 8.59
N LEU A 134 -3.87 7.01 7.38
CA LEU A 134 -4.89 6.62 6.40
C LEU A 134 -4.74 5.16 6.01
N ASN A 135 -3.52 4.72 5.71
CA ASN A 135 -3.30 3.33 5.34
C ASN A 135 -3.60 2.39 6.50
N ARG A 136 -3.37 2.84 7.73
CA ARG A 136 -3.75 2.08 8.91
C ARG A 136 -5.26 1.89 8.97
N ALA A 137 -6.02 2.93 8.65
CA ALA A 137 -7.48 2.83 8.63
C ALA A 137 -7.93 1.80 7.60
N VAL A 138 -7.31 1.79 6.43
CA VAL A 138 -7.64 0.80 5.40
C VAL A 138 -7.38 -0.62 5.91
N ALA A 139 -6.22 -0.83 6.54
CA ALA A 139 -5.87 -2.15 7.04
C ALA A 139 -6.84 -2.61 8.12
N HIS A 140 -7.21 -1.71 9.03
CA HIS A 140 -8.16 -2.05 10.08
C HIS A 140 -9.56 -2.33 9.50
N ALA A 141 -9.96 -1.61 8.46
CA ALA A 141 -11.23 -1.90 7.80
C ALA A 141 -11.22 -3.30 7.20
N MET A 142 -10.11 -3.68 6.58
CA MET A 142 -10.01 -5.01 5.99
C MET A 142 -9.98 -6.11 7.06
N ALA A 143 -9.33 -5.84 8.18
CA ALA A 143 -9.18 -6.84 9.24
C ALA A 143 -10.42 -6.95 10.12
N HIS A 144 -11.10 -5.83 10.37
CA HIS A 144 -12.12 -5.76 11.42
C HIS A 144 -13.45 -5.19 10.95
N GLY A 145 -13.58 -4.87 9.69
CA GLY A 145 -14.83 -4.40 9.14
C GLY A 145 -14.84 -2.92 8.82
N PRO A 146 -15.73 -2.52 7.90
CA PRO A 146 -15.71 -1.15 7.40
C PRO A 146 -16.07 -0.11 8.46
N GLU A 147 -16.88 -0.46 9.45
CA GLU A 147 -17.23 0.51 10.50
C GLU A 147 -15.98 0.95 11.27
N ARG A 148 -15.08 0.01 11.54
CA ARG A 148 -13.84 0.38 12.23
C ARG A 148 -13.00 1.31 11.37
N GLY A 149 -12.95 1.06 10.06
CA GLY A 149 -12.25 1.96 9.15
C GLY A 149 -12.85 3.35 9.16
N LEU A 150 -14.18 3.43 9.14
CA LEU A 150 -14.85 4.73 9.17
C LEU A 150 -14.55 5.50 10.45
N GLU A 151 -14.51 4.82 11.60
CA GLU A 151 -14.13 5.46 12.85
C GLU A 151 -12.74 6.09 12.75
N LEU A 152 -11.79 5.34 12.20
CA LEU A 152 -10.43 5.84 12.09
C LEU A 152 -10.33 6.99 11.09
N LEU A 153 -11.09 6.94 9.99
CA LEU A 153 -11.12 8.05 9.05
C LEU A 153 -11.72 9.31 9.68
N ASP A 154 -12.77 9.13 10.50
CA ASP A 154 -13.37 10.30 11.16
C ASP A 154 -12.36 10.98 12.06
N ALA A 155 -11.49 10.21 12.70
CA ALA A 155 -10.43 10.79 13.53
C ALA A 155 -9.43 11.61 12.73
N LEU A 156 -9.35 11.37 11.42
CA LEU A 156 -8.46 12.11 10.52
C LEU A 156 -9.16 13.27 9.81
N GLY A 157 -10.43 13.49 10.10
CA GLY A 157 -11.23 14.41 9.30
C GLY A 157 -10.74 15.84 9.25
N ASN A 158 -10.01 16.28 10.28
CA ASN A 158 -9.53 17.65 10.36
C ASN A 158 -8.03 17.78 10.09
N GLU A 159 -7.40 16.73 9.62
CA GLU A 159 -5.96 16.77 9.37
C GLU A 159 -5.66 17.64 8.15
N PRO A 160 -4.94 18.78 8.33
CA PRO A 160 -4.74 19.71 7.22
C PRO A 160 -4.02 19.12 6.01
N THR A 161 -3.07 18.22 6.23
CA THR A 161 -2.30 17.65 5.12
C THR A 161 -3.11 16.69 4.28
N LEU A 162 -4.25 16.22 4.78
CA LEU A 162 -5.13 15.35 4.01
C LEU A 162 -6.28 16.10 3.35
N LYS A 163 -6.36 17.41 3.55
CA LYS A 163 -7.38 18.21 2.89
C LYS A 163 -7.15 18.17 1.38
N GLY A 164 -8.18 17.82 0.65
CA GLY A 164 -8.06 17.71 -0.79
C GLY A 164 -7.33 16.47 -1.26
N TYR A 165 -7.08 15.52 -0.38
CA TYR A 165 -6.34 14.31 -0.71
C TYR A 165 -7.33 13.23 -1.19
N ALA A 166 -7.32 12.97 -2.49
CA ALA A 166 -8.29 12.07 -3.09
C ALA A 166 -8.34 10.68 -2.43
N PRO A 167 -7.18 10.06 -2.06
CA PRO A 167 -7.26 8.74 -1.45
C PRO A 167 -8.06 8.67 -0.15
N LEU A 168 -8.15 9.76 0.61
CA LEU A 168 -8.98 9.75 1.81
C LEU A 168 -10.45 9.59 1.45
N ALA A 169 -10.93 10.36 0.46
CA ALA A 169 -12.31 10.27 0.02
C ALA A 169 -12.58 8.90 -0.63
N ALA A 170 -11.61 8.39 -1.37
CA ALA A 170 -11.77 7.08 -2.01
C ALA A 170 -11.89 5.96 -0.97
N ALA A 171 -11.07 6.02 0.09
CA ALA A 171 -11.16 5.04 1.16
C ALA A 171 -12.51 5.12 1.85
N ARG A 172 -12.99 6.34 2.12
CA ARG A 172 -14.29 6.52 2.74
C ARG A 172 -15.39 5.91 1.88
N GLY A 173 -15.33 6.15 0.57
CA GLY A 173 -16.31 5.57 -0.35
C GLY A 173 -16.29 4.05 -0.30
N ASP A 174 -15.11 3.47 -0.28
CA ASP A 174 -14.99 2.02 -0.25
C ASP A 174 -15.59 1.44 1.04
N PHE A 175 -15.29 2.06 2.18
CA PHE A 175 -15.82 1.57 3.45
C PHE A 175 -17.34 1.75 3.51
N LEU A 176 -17.84 2.88 3.04
CA LEU A 176 -19.28 3.12 3.04
C LEU A 176 -19.99 2.12 2.14
N LEU A 177 -19.43 1.83 0.98
CA LEU A 177 -20.04 0.84 0.09
C LEU A 177 -20.08 -0.54 0.74
N ARG A 178 -18.97 -0.93 1.37
CA ARG A 178 -18.95 -2.22 2.08
C ARG A 178 -19.92 -2.27 3.24
N ALA A 179 -20.20 -1.12 3.85
CA ALA A 179 -21.16 -1.04 4.93
C ALA A 179 -22.61 -0.97 4.45
N GLY A 180 -22.83 -0.97 3.13
CA GLY A 180 -24.16 -0.91 2.56
C GLY A 180 -24.73 0.49 2.46
N ARG A 181 -23.94 1.52 2.71
CA ARG A 181 -24.37 2.91 2.67
C ARG A 181 -24.07 3.50 1.30
N ARG A 182 -24.86 3.08 0.31
CA ARG A 182 -24.57 3.34 -1.09
C ARG A 182 -24.61 4.82 -1.47
N ALA A 183 -25.60 5.57 -0.98
CA ALA A 183 -25.71 6.98 -1.34
C ALA A 183 -24.52 7.77 -0.84
N GLU A 184 -24.11 7.52 0.40
CA GLU A 184 -22.95 8.19 0.96
C GLU A 184 -21.66 7.76 0.25
N ALA A 185 -21.56 6.47 -0.11
CA ALA A 185 -20.41 5.97 -0.83
C ALA A 185 -20.28 6.68 -2.17
N ARG A 186 -21.41 6.87 -2.87
CA ARG A 186 -21.41 7.56 -4.14
C ARG A 186 -20.88 8.98 -4.02
N GLU A 187 -21.33 9.70 -2.99
CA GLU A 187 -20.84 11.05 -2.75
C GLU A 187 -19.34 11.07 -2.51
N ALA A 188 -18.85 10.10 -1.74
CA ALA A 188 -17.43 10.04 -1.43
C ALA A 188 -16.60 9.75 -2.69
N PHE A 189 -17.05 8.83 -3.53
CA PHE A 189 -16.34 8.54 -4.77
C PHE A 189 -16.37 9.71 -5.72
N GLU A 190 -17.51 10.42 -5.79
CA GLU A 190 -17.59 11.62 -6.63
C GLU A 190 -16.61 12.67 -6.14
N LYS A 191 -16.50 12.86 -4.83
CA LYS A 191 -15.53 13.80 -4.27
C LYS A 191 -14.11 13.38 -4.62
N ALA A 192 -13.81 12.08 -4.46
CA ALA A 192 -12.48 11.59 -4.80
C ALA A 192 -12.14 11.83 -6.25
N ALA A 193 -13.12 11.62 -7.15
CA ALA A 193 -12.89 11.85 -8.57
C ALA A 193 -12.61 13.33 -8.85
N ARG A 194 -13.36 14.22 -8.20
CA ARG A 194 -13.11 15.66 -8.37
C ARG A 194 -11.72 16.06 -7.91
N LEU A 195 -11.22 15.42 -6.84
CA LEU A 195 -9.92 15.75 -6.27
C LEU A 195 -8.78 15.11 -7.05
N SER A 196 -9.05 14.07 -7.82
CA SER A 196 -7.99 13.34 -8.51
C SER A 196 -7.43 14.15 -9.67
N ARG A 197 -6.11 14.16 -9.79
CA ARG A 197 -5.43 14.86 -10.89
C ARG A 197 -4.99 13.93 -12.01
N ASN A 198 -5.14 12.63 -11.79
CA ASN A 198 -4.75 11.61 -12.76
C ASN A 198 -6.00 11.15 -13.52
N GLY A 199 -5.97 11.24 -14.83
CA GLY A 199 -7.15 10.92 -15.65
C GLY A 199 -7.59 9.48 -15.51
N ALA A 200 -6.65 8.55 -15.48
CA ALA A 200 -7.00 7.12 -15.35
C ALA A 200 -7.61 6.85 -13.98
N GLU A 201 -7.04 7.45 -12.94
CA GLU A 201 -7.56 7.30 -11.59
C GLU A 201 -8.95 7.91 -11.46
N LYS A 202 -9.15 9.08 -12.08
CA LYS A 202 -10.45 9.72 -12.07
C LYS A 202 -11.49 8.85 -12.76
N ALA A 203 -11.13 8.26 -13.90
CA ALA A 203 -12.04 7.38 -14.61
C ALA A 203 -12.39 6.16 -13.78
N PHE A 204 -11.41 5.59 -13.09
CA PHE A 204 -11.65 4.46 -12.20
C PHE A 204 -12.64 4.83 -11.09
N LEU A 205 -12.44 6.00 -10.49
CA LEU A 205 -13.31 6.46 -9.40
C LEU A 205 -14.73 6.73 -9.89
N LEU A 206 -14.86 7.27 -11.10
CA LEU A 206 -16.20 7.51 -11.65
C LEU A 206 -16.91 6.19 -11.93
N ARG A 207 -16.20 5.15 -12.33
CA ARG A 207 -16.81 3.84 -12.50
C ARG A 207 -17.27 3.28 -11.14
N ARG A 208 -16.50 3.53 -10.08
CA ARG A 208 -16.93 3.13 -8.74
C ARG A 208 -18.20 3.87 -8.34
N THR A 209 -18.31 5.13 -8.72
CA THR A 209 -19.51 5.92 -8.47
C THR A 209 -20.74 5.26 -9.10
N GLU A 210 -20.59 4.81 -10.33
CA GLU A 210 -21.69 4.13 -11.03
C GLU A 210 -22.09 2.84 -10.32
N ALA A 211 -21.13 2.14 -9.76
CA ALA A 211 -21.40 0.91 -9.03
C ALA A 211 -22.25 1.14 -7.79
N CYS A 212 -22.32 2.37 -7.29
CA CYS A 212 -23.12 2.72 -6.13
C CYS A 212 -24.55 3.10 -6.50
N ALA A 213 -24.89 3.13 -7.77
CA ALA A 213 -26.24 3.51 -8.19
C ALA A 213 -27.25 2.47 -7.73
N PRO A 214 -28.49 2.89 -7.39
CA PRO A 214 -29.51 1.92 -7.04
C PRO A 214 -29.83 1.03 -8.23
N SER A 215 -30.09 -0.27 -7.96
CA SER A 215 -30.44 -1.23 -9.01
C SER A 215 -31.90 -1.08 -9.44
#